data_2654b96784c85038ca26227bdc627d4f
#
_entry.id   2654b96784c85038ca26227bdc627d4f
#
_cell.length_a   1.000
_cell.length_b   1.000
_cell.length_c   1.000
_cell.angle_alpha   90.00
_cell.angle_beta   90.00
_cell.angle_gamma   90.00
#
_symmetry.space_group_name_H-M   'P 1'
#
loop_
_entity.id
_entity.type
_entity.pdbx_description
1 polymer ?
#
loop_
_entity_poly.entity_id
_entity_poly.type
_entity_poly.pdbx_seq_one_letter_code
_entity_poly.pdbx_strand_id
1 'polypeptide(L)'
;MLGDVLGLTKSQSLAYRDLVASPSLDAAELGRRLGCDPGDALDVLRALESHGLASRQSADDSRFQAAPPEIALGALLARRKDEIRAAQVELIELEEEFRRSSALRPATDVVDVVRGADAVKQRIIQLQLGARETVESFTKPPVFVMPADENTAEDQAVARGVRYRVVVDRVFLDTGVLRVDDIAEAIENGEDVRFSERVPIKLFLIDRRLAFVPIQTVVEAGTEGSGVAPDLVGALIIHPSGLLDALIALFESVWRDATPFAPPGERAEASELDEEDSRILALMLAGLTDQSVANQLGLSLRTVQRRVKVLMGVAGVSTRIQLGWHAARKGWI
;
A
#
# COMPACT_ATOMS: atom_id res chain seq x y z
N MET A 1 -3.48 15.68 -14.71
CA MET A 1 -4.20 14.42 -15.02
C MET A 1 -3.97 13.94 -16.45
N LEU A 2 -4.83 14.19 -17.47
CA LEU A 2 -4.54 13.68 -18.84
C LEU A 2 -3.28 14.32 -19.43
N GLY A 3 -3.08 15.63 -19.24
CA GLY A 3 -1.91 16.36 -19.71
C GLY A 3 -0.60 15.82 -19.14
N ASP A 4 -0.56 15.51 -17.86
CA ASP A 4 0.66 15.01 -17.18
C ASP A 4 1.09 13.66 -17.77
N VAL A 5 0.13 12.75 -18.01
CA VAL A 5 0.39 11.44 -18.65
C VAL A 5 0.92 11.61 -20.07
N LEU A 6 0.46 12.65 -20.78
CA LEU A 6 0.89 12.95 -22.15
C LEU A 6 2.16 13.80 -22.22
N GLY A 7 2.71 14.21 -21.07
CA GLY A 7 3.90 15.05 -20.99
C GLY A 7 3.64 16.52 -21.36
N LEU A 8 2.41 16.98 -21.25
CA LEU A 8 2.05 18.37 -21.46
C LEU A 8 2.17 19.16 -20.15
N THR A 9 2.70 20.37 -20.23
CA THR A 9 2.69 21.28 -19.08
C THR A 9 1.26 21.68 -18.72
N LYS A 10 1.08 22.20 -17.49
CA LYS A 10 -0.22 22.73 -17.06
C LYS A 10 -0.75 23.81 -17.99
N SER A 11 0.11 24.74 -18.44
CA SER A 11 -0.24 25.79 -19.39
C SER A 11 -0.65 25.24 -20.75
N GLN A 12 0.08 24.25 -21.29
CA GLN A 12 -0.26 23.57 -22.55
C GLN A 12 -1.60 22.85 -22.46
N SER A 13 -1.87 22.17 -21.33
CA SER A 13 -3.14 21.46 -21.13
C SER A 13 -4.34 22.40 -21.07
N LEU A 14 -4.19 23.57 -20.42
CA LEU A 14 -5.22 24.60 -20.36
C LEU A 14 -5.43 25.24 -21.71
N ALA A 15 -4.33 25.65 -22.40
CA ALA A 15 -4.38 26.25 -23.73
C ALA A 15 -5.06 25.34 -24.77
N TYR A 16 -4.77 24.03 -24.72
CA TYR A 16 -5.41 23.06 -25.61
C TYR A 16 -6.92 22.96 -25.37
N ARG A 17 -7.34 22.97 -24.09
CA ARG A 17 -8.78 23.00 -23.78
C ARG A 17 -9.47 24.26 -24.28
N ASP A 18 -8.83 25.41 -24.14
CA ASP A 18 -9.37 26.68 -24.65
C ASP A 18 -9.45 26.71 -26.17
N LEU A 19 -8.45 26.14 -26.88
CA LEU A 19 -8.50 25.96 -28.32
C LEU A 19 -9.61 25.02 -28.75
N VAL A 20 -9.82 23.89 -28.07
CA VAL A 20 -10.91 22.96 -28.38
C VAL A 20 -12.30 23.60 -28.17
N ALA A 21 -12.41 24.50 -27.18
CA ALA A 21 -13.64 25.23 -26.92
C ALA A 21 -13.89 26.44 -27.83
N SER A 22 -12.96 26.75 -28.72
CA SER A 22 -13.02 27.97 -29.60
C SER A 22 -12.72 27.59 -31.04
N PRO A 23 -13.33 28.27 -32.02
CA PRO A 23 -13.01 28.03 -33.45
C PRO A 23 -11.54 28.26 -33.78
N SER A 24 -10.95 29.31 -33.21
CA SER A 24 -9.51 29.62 -33.26
C SER A 24 -9.20 30.67 -32.19
N LEU A 25 -7.93 30.75 -31.78
CA LEU A 25 -7.40 31.76 -30.86
C LEU A 25 -6.09 32.33 -31.38
N ASP A 26 -5.87 33.61 -31.16
CA ASP A 26 -4.55 34.22 -31.28
C ASP A 26 -3.82 34.29 -29.93
N ALA A 27 -2.54 34.68 -29.93
CA ALA A 27 -1.72 34.76 -28.74
C ALA A 27 -2.26 35.78 -27.72
N ALA A 28 -2.86 36.87 -28.16
CA ALA A 28 -3.39 37.89 -27.25
C ALA A 28 -4.69 37.41 -26.56
N GLU A 29 -5.55 36.70 -27.31
CA GLU A 29 -6.77 36.09 -26.78
C GLU A 29 -6.45 34.99 -25.77
N LEU A 30 -5.48 34.10 -26.09
CA LEU A 30 -5.05 33.05 -25.19
C LEU A 30 -4.35 33.61 -23.94
N GLY A 31 -3.48 34.62 -24.10
CA GLY A 31 -2.80 35.29 -23.00
C GLY A 31 -3.77 35.87 -21.95
N ARG A 32 -4.86 36.52 -22.43
CA ARG A 32 -5.91 36.99 -21.52
C ARG A 32 -6.61 35.88 -20.76
N ARG A 33 -6.83 34.71 -21.37
CA ARG A 33 -7.47 33.56 -20.71
C ARG A 33 -6.57 32.86 -19.68
N LEU A 34 -5.29 32.73 -20.02
CA LEU A 34 -4.29 32.10 -19.15
C LEU A 34 -3.72 33.08 -18.11
N GLY A 35 -3.96 34.39 -18.25
CA GLY A 35 -3.39 35.42 -17.35
C GLY A 35 -1.88 35.59 -17.55
N CYS A 36 -1.37 35.44 -18.77
CA CYS A 36 0.04 35.62 -19.14
C CYS A 36 0.26 36.60 -20.27
N ASP A 37 1.51 36.96 -20.54
CA ASP A 37 1.90 37.84 -21.63
C ASP A 37 1.61 37.19 -23.00
N PRO A 38 1.23 37.95 -24.05
CA PRO A 38 1.01 37.41 -25.40
C PRO A 38 2.24 36.66 -25.97
N GLY A 39 3.46 37.03 -25.59
CA GLY A 39 4.68 36.30 -25.95
C GLY A 39 4.71 34.90 -25.39
N ASP A 40 4.45 34.74 -24.09
CA ASP A 40 4.38 33.46 -23.45
C ASP A 40 3.24 32.59 -24.02
N ALA A 41 2.09 33.20 -24.29
CA ALA A 41 0.96 32.51 -24.90
C ALA A 41 1.31 31.99 -26.32
N LEU A 42 2.06 32.77 -27.12
CA LEU A 42 2.54 32.35 -28.41
C LEU A 42 3.48 31.15 -28.34
N ASP A 43 4.38 31.12 -27.34
CA ASP A 43 5.28 30.00 -27.14
C ASP A 43 4.52 28.73 -26.74
N VAL A 44 3.47 28.85 -25.93
CA VAL A 44 2.56 27.73 -25.62
C VAL A 44 1.84 27.23 -26.87
N LEU A 45 1.32 28.13 -27.74
CA LEU A 45 0.68 27.78 -29.01
C LEU A 45 1.63 27.08 -29.99
N ARG A 46 2.87 27.55 -30.08
CA ARG A 46 3.92 26.90 -30.91
C ARG A 46 4.29 25.52 -30.35
N ALA A 47 4.35 25.37 -29.05
CA ALA A 47 4.58 24.09 -28.43
C ALA A 47 3.43 23.10 -28.70
N LEU A 48 2.17 23.54 -28.64
CA LEU A 48 1.03 22.73 -29.06
C LEU A 48 1.09 22.35 -30.52
N GLU A 49 1.48 23.28 -31.39
CA GLU A 49 1.68 23.03 -32.82
C GLU A 49 2.78 21.97 -33.06
N SER A 50 3.91 22.08 -32.37
CA SER A 50 5.00 21.08 -32.47
C SER A 50 4.60 19.68 -31.99
N HIS A 51 3.65 19.60 -31.05
CA HIS A 51 3.07 18.33 -30.60
C HIS A 51 1.91 17.83 -31.49
N GLY A 52 1.55 18.57 -32.55
CA GLY A 52 0.44 18.24 -33.43
C GLY A 52 -0.95 18.45 -32.80
N LEU A 53 -1.04 19.19 -31.69
CA LEU A 53 -2.28 19.48 -30.96
C LEU A 53 -2.99 20.73 -31.52
N ALA A 54 -2.26 21.59 -32.19
CA ALA A 54 -2.78 22.80 -32.85
C ALA A 54 -2.21 22.94 -34.26
N SER A 55 -2.91 23.67 -35.09
CA SER A 55 -2.44 24.09 -36.42
C SER A 55 -2.81 25.55 -36.66
N ARG A 56 -2.06 26.22 -37.52
CA ARG A 56 -2.39 27.58 -37.95
C ARG A 56 -3.56 27.56 -38.92
N GLN A 57 -4.36 28.62 -38.86
CA GLN A 57 -5.48 28.76 -39.78
C GLN A 57 -4.98 29.26 -41.12
N SER A 58 -5.35 28.58 -42.21
CA SER A 58 -4.86 28.90 -43.58
C SER A 58 -5.18 30.32 -44.06
N ALA A 59 -6.18 30.98 -43.48
CA ALA A 59 -6.60 32.33 -43.83
C ALA A 59 -5.89 33.42 -43.01
N ASP A 60 -5.35 33.08 -41.84
CA ASP A 60 -4.66 33.99 -40.91
C ASP A 60 -3.61 33.24 -40.13
N ASP A 61 -2.33 33.46 -40.45
CA ASP A 61 -1.17 32.77 -39.84
C ASP A 61 -0.93 33.13 -38.37
N SER A 62 -1.64 34.16 -37.86
CA SER A 62 -1.60 34.55 -36.46
C SER A 62 -2.57 33.77 -35.58
N ARG A 63 -3.53 33.04 -36.17
CA ARG A 63 -4.56 32.30 -35.44
C ARG A 63 -4.32 30.80 -35.46
N PHE A 64 -4.54 30.19 -34.32
CA PHE A 64 -4.38 28.74 -34.10
C PHE A 64 -5.74 28.09 -33.86
N GLN A 65 -5.92 26.90 -34.40
CA GLN A 65 -7.07 26.04 -34.16
C GLN A 65 -6.64 24.70 -33.54
N ALA A 66 -7.52 24.11 -32.78
CA ALA A 66 -7.23 22.79 -32.21
C ALA A 66 -7.24 21.70 -33.29
N ALA A 67 -6.28 20.81 -33.26
CA ALA A 67 -6.40 19.53 -33.93
C ALA A 67 -7.48 18.67 -33.25
N PRO A 68 -8.24 17.82 -34.02
CA PRO A 68 -9.27 16.97 -33.44
C PRO A 68 -8.71 16.12 -32.27
N PRO A 69 -9.31 16.17 -31.06
CA PRO A 69 -8.75 15.52 -29.88
C PRO A 69 -8.51 14.01 -30.05
N GLU A 70 -9.41 13.31 -30.74
CA GLU A 70 -9.28 11.89 -31.00
C GLU A 70 -8.00 11.53 -31.76
N ILE A 71 -7.66 12.34 -32.78
CA ILE A 71 -6.48 12.10 -33.61
C ILE A 71 -5.21 12.56 -32.88
N ALA A 72 -5.22 13.78 -32.38
CA ALA A 72 -4.03 14.41 -31.79
C ALA A 72 -3.61 13.77 -30.47
N LEU A 73 -4.56 13.59 -29.56
CA LEU A 73 -4.27 12.91 -28.26
C LEU A 73 -4.07 11.40 -28.45
N GLY A 74 -4.76 10.79 -29.44
CA GLY A 74 -4.56 9.38 -29.80
C GLY A 74 -3.12 9.10 -30.23
N ALA A 75 -2.55 9.96 -31.07
CA ALA A 75 -1.16 9.84 -31.49
C ALA A 75 -0.16 9.99 -30.35
N LEU A 76 -0.38 10.95 -29.43
CA LEU A 76 0.45 11.11 -28.24
C LEU A 76 0.36 9.90 -27.29
N LEU A 77 -0.85 9.36 -27.09
CA LEU A 77 -1.05 8.16 -26.29
C LEU A 77 -0.33 6.95 -26.88
N ALA A 78 -0.42 6.76 -28.20
CA ALA A 78 0.29 5.69 -28.90
C ALA A 78 1.80 5.79 -28.69
N ARG A 79 2.36 6.98 -28.90
CA ARG A 79 3.78 7.25 -28.67
C ARG A 79 4.22 6.95 -27.24
N ARG A 80 3.44 7.38 -26.22
CA ARG A 80 3.74 7.10 -24.83
C ARG A 80 3.72 5.59 -24.51
N LYS A 81 2.77 4.86 -25.10
CA LYS A 81 2.73 3.39 -24.98
C LYS A 81 3.97 2.73 -25.56
N ASP A 82 4.45 3.22 -26.68
CA ASP A 82 5.66 2.67 -27.31
C ASP A 82 6.93 3.01 -26.50
N GLU A 83 7.03 4.23 -25.95
CA GLU A 83 8.11 4.62 -25.04
C GLU A 83 8.13 3.73 -23.79
N ILE A 84 6.95 3.46 -23.19
CA ILE A 84 6.84 2.54 -22.04
C ILE A 84 7.26 1.12 -22.42
N ARG A 85 6.85 0.63 -23.60
CA ARG A 85 7.25 -0.71 -24.07
C ARG A 85 8.77 -0.81 -24.28
N ALA A 86 9.38 0.23 -24.86
CA ALA A 86 10.83 0.26 -25.02
C ALA A 86 11.55 0.23 -23.66
N ALA A 87 11.11 1.05 -22.71
CA ALA A 87 11.64 1.04 -21.36
C ALA A 87 11.44 -0.31 -20.63
N GLN A 88 10.34 -1.02 -20.89
CA GLN A 88 10.12 -2.36 -20.35
C GLN A 88 11.11 -3.40 -20.91
N VAL A 89 11.45 -3.32 -22.19
CA VAL A 89 12.47 -4.18 -22.81
C VAL A 89 13.85 -3.91 -22.21
N GLU A 90 14.24 -2.64 -22.10
CA GLU A 90 15.50 -2.24 -21.48
C GLU A 90 15.60 -2.71 -20.02
N LEU A 91 14.48 -2.63 -19.26
CA LEU A 91 14.43 -3.14 -17.90
C LEU A 91 14.72 -4.65 -17.84
N ILE A 92 14.17 -5.44 -18.77
CA ILE A 92 14.44 -6.88 -18.84
C ILE A 92 15.93 -7.15 -19.10
N GLU A 93 16.55 -6.40 -19.99
CA GLU A 93 17.97 -6.52 -20.28
C GLU A 93 18.83 -6.17 -19.06
N LEU A 94 18.50 -5.09 -18.35
CA LEU A 94 19.16 -4.71 -17.10
C LEU A 94 18.96 -5.74 -15.98
N GLU A 95 17.74 -6.32 -15.88
CA GLU A 95 17.48 -7.41 -14.92
C GLU A 95 18.33 -8.66 -15.24
N GLU A 96 18.54 -8.97 -16.51
CA GLU A 96 19.40 -10.09 -16.93
C GLU A 96 20.88 -9.80 -16.70
N GLU A 97 21.34 -8.57 -16.94
CA GLU A 97 22.71 -8.15 -16.62
C GLU A 97 22.97 -8.19 -15.13
N PHE A 98 22.05 -7.68 -14.33
CA PHE A 98 22.14 -7.74 -12.87
C PHE A 98 22.19 -9.19 -12.39
N ARG A 99 21.36 -10.07 -12.94
CA ARG A 99 21.34 -11.50 -12.59
C ARG A 99 22.63 -12.20 -12.97
N ARG A 100 23.20 -11.89 -14.14
CA ARG A 100 24.51 -12.42 -14.57
C ARG A 100 25.64 -11.94 -13.67
N SER A 101 25.66 -10.66 -13.32
CA SER A 101 26.66 -10.11 -12.40
C SER A 101 26.51 -10.67 -10.98
N SER A 102 25.28 -10.89 -10.55
CA SER A 102 24.97 -11.49 -9.24
C SER A 102 25.32 -12.98 -9.16
N ALA A 103 25.19 -13.73 -10.26
CA ALA A 103 25.61 -15.13 -10.32
C ALA A 103 27.15 -15.31 -10.22
N LEU A 104 27.92 -14.26 -10.51
CA LEU A 104 29.36 -14.22 -10.35
C LEU A 104 29.80 -13.72 -8.96
N ARG A 105 28.83 -13.27 -8.13
CA ARG A 105 29.12 -12.85 -6.74
C ARG A 105 29.47 -14.08 -5.89
N PRO A 106 30.47 -13.99 -4.99
CA PRO A 106 30.72 -15.05 -4.02
C PRO A 106 29.46 -15.35 -3.22
N ALA A 107 29.33 -16.58 -2.72
CA ALA A 107 28.21 -17.00 -1.85
C ALA A 107 28.01 -16.11 -0.60
N THR A 108 28.95 -15.22 -0.31
CA THR A 108 28.91 -14.19 0.73
C THR A 108 28.01 -13.00 0.41
N ASP A 109 27.65 -12.77 -0.86
CA ASP A 109 26.89 -11.59 -1.31
C ASP A 109 25.39 -11.85 -1.46
N VAL A 110 24.89 -12.85 -0.74
CA VAL A 110 23.47 -13.20 -0.69
C VAL A 110 22.66 -12.16 0.10
N VAL A 111 23.34 -11.30 0.86
CA VAL A 111 22.71 -10.34 1.76
C VAL A 111 23.30 -8.96 1.55
N ASP A 112 22.45 -8.02 1.15
CA ASP A 112 22.78 -6.59 1.15
C ASP A 112 22.36 -5.96 2.47
N VAL A 113 23.15 -4.99 2.95
CA VAL A 113 22.84 -4.25 4.19
C VAL A 113 22.46 -2.83 3.85
N VAL A 114 21.23 -2.44 4.21
CA VAL A 114 20.74 -1.06 4.16
C VAL A 114 20.93 -0.42 5.53
N ARG A 115 21.51 0.78 5.58
CA ARG A 115 21.76 1.51 6.83
C ARG A 115 21.05 2.86 6.82
N GLY A 116 20.52 3.24 7.98
CA GLY A 116 19.81 4.51 8.21
C GLY A 116 18.30 4.40 7.98
N ALA A 117 17.54 5.08 8.81
CA ALA A 117 16.06 5.00 8.84
C ALA A 117 15.43 5.40 7.50
N ASP A 118 15.90 6.51 6.91
CA ASP A 118 15.37 7.01 5.63
C ASP A 118 15.65 6.04 4.48
N ALA A 119 16.86 5.46 4.43
CA ALA A 119 17.22 4.49 3.40
C ALA A 119 16.40 3.20 3.55
N VAL A 120 16.15 2.75 4.78
CA VAL A 120 15.29 1.61 5.10
C VAL A 120 13.85 1.89 4.66
N LYS A 121 13.30 3.08 5.00
CA LYS A 121 11.96 3.51 4.59
C LYS A 121 11.83 3.58 3.07
N GLN A 122 12.76 4.22 2.40
CA GLN A 122 12.75 4.29 0.93
C GLN A 122 12.81 2.90 0.28
N ARG A 123 13.65 2.01 0.81
CA ARG A 123 13.84 0.68 0.23
C ARG A 123 12.58 -0.18 0.36
N ILE A 124 11.90 -0.18 1.52
CA ILE A 124 10.68 -0.97 1.65
C ILE A 124 9.57 -0.42 0.75
N ILE A 125 9.44 0.90 0.60
CA ILE A 125 8.50 1.53 -0.34
C ILE A 125 8.81 1.07 -1.78
N GLN A 126 10.07 1.12 -2.21
CA GLN A 126 10.48 0.68 -3.55
C GLN A 126 10.16 -0.80 -3.80
N LEU A 127 10.40 -1.66 -2.80
CA LEU A 127 10.12 -3.09 -2.89
C LEU A 127 8.63 -3.36 -3.01
N GLN A 128 7.78 -2.70 -2.23
CA GLN A 128 6.33 -2.83 -2.32
C GLN A 128 5.78 -2.30 -3.67
N LEU A 129 6.28 -1.13 -4.12
CA LEU A 129 5.91 -0.59 -5.43
C LEU A 129 6.37 -1.48 -6.59
N GLY A 130 7.48 -2.20 -6.43
CA GLY A 130 8.01 -3.14 -7.41
C GLY A 130 7.36 -4.52 -7.40
N ALA A 131 6.58 -4.86 -6.37
CA ALA A 131 5.90 -6.14 -6.25
C ALA A 131 4.91 -6.37 -7.39
N ARG A 132 4.88 -7.60 -7.91
CA ARG A 132 4.06 -8.00 -9.07
C ARG A 132 3.02 -9.05 -8.74
N GLU A 133 3.32 -9.94 -7.79
CA GLU A 133 2.49 -11.10 -7.47
C GLU A 133 2.04 -11.12 -6.01
N THR A 134 3.01 -11.06 -5.07
CA THR A 134 2.72 -11.22 -3.65
C THR A 134 3.63 -10.37 -2.76
N VAL A 135 3.06 -9.85 -1.69
CA VAL A 135 3.80 -9.37 -0.52
C VAL A 135 3.34 -10.16 0.70
N GLU A 136 4.29 -10.80 1.37
CA GLU A 136 4.02 -11.56 2.59
C GLU A 136 4.79 -10.92 3.74
N SER A 137 4.12 -10.57 4.83
CA SER A 137 4.76 -9.84 5.91
C SER A 137 4.51 -10.41 7.29
N PHE A 138 5.53 -10.28 8.14
CA PHE A 138 5.45 -10.43 9.57
C PHE A 138 5.52 -9.08 10.24
N THR A 139 4.45 -8.69 10.90
CA THR A 139 4.32 -7.42 11.59
C THR A 139 4.33 -7.62 13.10
N LYS A 140 5.34 -7.05 13.78
CA LYS A 140 5.52 -7.12 15.23
C LYS A 140 6.07 -5.81 15.79
N PRO A 141 5.80 -5.50 17.09
CA PRO A 141 6.38 -4.33 17.74
C PRO A 141 7.91 -4.42 17.88
N PRO A 142 8.56 -3.27 18.06
CA PRO A 142 8.06 -1.92 17.89
C PRO A 142 7.97 -1.50 16.43
N VAL A 143 7.04 -0.58 16.06
CA VAL A 143 6.98 0.01 14.70
C VAL A 143 7.99 1.15 14.65
N PHE A 144 9.03 1.02 13.80
CA PHE A 144 10.13 2.00 13.82
C PHE A 144 10.29 2.78 12.52
N VAL A 145 9.86 2.24 11.40
CA VAL A 145 10.22 2.81 10.10
C VAL A 145 9.02 3.43 9.40
N MET A 146 7.86 2.82 9.49
CA MET A 146 6.67 3.28 8.78
C MET A 146 5.41 2.84 9.54
N PRO A 147 4.65 3.78 10.11
CA PRO A 147 3.30 3.52 10.59
C PRO A 147 2.40 3.04 9.46
N ALA A 148 1.35 2.29 9.78
CA ALA A 148 0.44 1.73 8.77
C ALA A 148 -0.24 2.83 7.94
N ASP A 149 -0.65 3.93 8.58
CA ASP A 149 -1.28 5.10 7.97
C ASP A 149 -0.38 5.89 7.00
N GLU A 150 0.94 5.69 7.05
CA GLU A 150 1.91 6.28 6.13
C GLU A 150 2.27 5.36 4.95
N ASN A 151 1.80 4.09 4.92
CA ASN A 151 2.22 3.09 3.92
C ASN A 151 1.39 3.12 2.63
N THR A 152 1.35 4.25 1.97
CA THR A 152 0.64 4.39 0.68
C THR A 152 1.16 3.48 -0.44
N ALA A 153 2.35 2.88 -0.29
CA ALA A 153 2.89 1.93 -1.26
C ALA A 153 2.15 0.58 -1.21
N GLU A 154 1.68 0.18 -0.05
CA GLU A 154 0.84 -0.98 0.18
C GLU A 154 -0.49 -0.84 -0.55
N ASP A 155 -1.23 0.26 -0.31
CA ASP A 155 -2.49 0.55 -0.98
C ASP A 155 -2.35 0.53 -2.51
N GLN A 156 -1.28 1.13 -3.03
CA GLN A 156 -1.00 1.15 -4.46
C GLN A 156 -0.69 -0.25 -5.02
N ALA A 157 -0.01 -1.10 -4.25
CA ALA A 157 0.29 -2.46 -4.67
C ALA A 157 -0.97 -3.33 -4.66
N VAL A 158 -1.79 -3.24 -3.62
CA VAL A 158 -3.10 -3.92 -3.53
C VAL A 158 -4.01 -3.48 -4.67
N ALA A 159 -4.12 -2.19 -4.96
CA ALA A 159 -4.91 -1.66 -6.07
C ALA A 159 -4.44 -2.16 -7.45
N ARG A 160 -3.18 -2.59 -7.59
CA ARG A 160 -2.65 -3.26 -8.80
C ARG A 160 -2.93 -4.77 -8.85
N GLY A 161 -3.54 -5.34 -7.81
CA GLY A 161 -3.84 -6.76 -7.71
C GLY A 161 -2.70 -7.61 -7.10
N VAL A 162 -1.73 -7.00 -6.45
CA VAL A 162 -0.72 -7.70 -5.65
C VAL A 162 -1.40 -8.28 -4.41
N ARG A 163 -1.22 -9.56 -4.16
CA ARG A 163 -1.80 -10.23 -2.99
C ARG A 163 -0.97 -9.97 -1.74
N TYR A 164 -1.59 -9.43 -0.71
CA TYR A 164 -0.98 -9.22 0.59
C TYR A 164 -1.41 -10.31 1.57
N ARG A 165 -0.43 -10.92 2.25
CA ARG A 165 -0.61 -11.89 3.33
C ARG A 165 0.13 -11.38 4.56
N VAL A 166 -0.58 -10.94 5.56
CA VAL A 166 -0.01 -10.28 6.73
C VAL A 166 -0.24 -11.12 7.99
N VAL A 167 0.83 -11.49 8.68
CA VAL A 167 0.72 -12.09 10.03
C VAL A 167 1.11 -11.03 11.05
N VAL A 168 0.16 -10.67 11.87
CA VAL A 168 0.29 -9.65 12.91
C VAL A 168 0.54 -10.32 14.26
N ASP A 169 1.54 -9.83 14.98
CA ASP A 169 1.79 -10.23 16.37
C ASP A 169 0.65 -9.71 17.26
N ARG A 170 0.07 -10.59 18.04
CA ARG A 170 -1.07 -10.29 18.91
C ARG A 170 -0.83 -9.15 19.90
N VAL A 171 0.41 -8.91 20.28
CA VAL A 171 0.79 -7.80 21.17
C VAL A 171 0.32 -6.44 20.62
N PHE A 172 0.19 -6.28 19.30
CA PHE A 172 -0.35 -5.04 18.73
C PHE A 172 -1.81 -4.77 19.12
N LEU A 173 -2.62 -5.81 19.17
CA LEU A 173 -4.01 -5.69 19.60
C LEU A 173 -4.09 -5.45 21.11
N ASP A 174 -3.26 -6.15 21.89
CA ASP A 174 -3.26 -6.03 23.33
C ASP A 174 -2.80 -4.64 23.82
N THR A 175 -1.89 -4.01 23.07
CA THR A 175 -1.37 -2.67 23.39
C THR A 175 -2.20 -1.53 22.76
N GLY A 176 -3.14 -1.83 21.87
CA GLY A 176 -3.94 -0.83 21.16
C GLY A 176 -3.16 0.02 20.14
N VAL A 177 -1.95 -0.39 19.80
CA VAL A 177 -1.12 0.30 18.78
C VAL A 177 -1.72 0.12 17.39
N LEU A 178 -2.28 -1.04 17.11
CA LEU A 178 -3.04 -1.32 15.89
C LEU A 178 -4.53 -1.41 16.24
N ARG A 179 -5.36 -0.64 15.57
CA ARG A 179 -6.79 -0.64 15.80
C ARG A 179 -7.46 -1.73 14.97
N VAL A 180 -8.53 -2.26 15.49
CA VAL A 180 -9.35 -3.25 14.75
C VAL A 180 -9.95 -2.65 13.48
N ASP A 181 -10.30 -1.36 13.51
CA ASP A 181 -10.84 -0.67 12.36
C ASP A 181 -9.81 -0.58 11.21
N ASP A 182 -8.53 -0.35 11.52
CA ASP A 182 -7.45 -0.32 10.53
C ASP A 182 -7.25 -1.70 9.87
N ILE A 183 -7.41 -2.77 10.65
CA ILE A 183 -7.33 -4.15 10.15
C ILE A 183 -8.54 -4.49 9.27
N ALA A 184 -9.73 -4.06 9.68
CA ALA A 184 -10.94 -4.27 8.90
C ALA A 184 -10.84 -3.57 7.54
N GLU A 185 -10.34 -2.32 7.52
CA GLU A 185 -10.10 -1.57 6.29
C GLU A 185 -9.06 -2.28 5.38
N ALA A 186 -7.97 -2.81 5.93
CA ALA A 186 -6.98 -3.56 5.17
C ALA A 186 -7.60 -4.81 4.51
N ILE A 187 -8.45 -5.54 5.24
CA ILE A 187 -9.15 -6.71 4.70
C ILE A 187 -10.17 -6.31 3.62
N GLU A 188 -10.93 -5.23 3.83
CA GLU A 188 -11.86 -4.70 2.82
C GLU A 188 -11.11 -4.28 1.54
N ASN A 189 -9.90 -3.78 1.69
CA ASN A 189 -9.00 -3.46 0.57
C ASN A 189 -8.41 -4.70 -0.12
N GLY A 190 -8.56 -5.90 0.44
CA GLY A 190 -8.17 -7.17 -0.20
C GLY A 190 -6.94 -7.84 0.40
N GLU A 191 -6.54 -7.47 1.61
CA GLU A 191 -5.48 -8.13 2.34
C GLU A 191 -5.98 -9.37 3.10
N ASP A 192 -5.16 -10.42 3.15
CA ASP A 192 -5.40 -11.59 4.01
C ASP A 192 -4.61 -11.41 5.31
N VAL A 193 -5.28 -11.03 6.38
CA VAL A 193 -4.67 -10.72 7.68
C VAL A 193 -4.95 -11.84 8.66
N ARG A 194 -3.89 -12.32 9.31
CA ARG A 194 -3.95 -13.34 10.38
C ARG A 194 -3.22 -12.88 11.62
N PHE A 195 -3.61 -13.40 12.76
CA PHE A 195 -2.96 -13.16 14.05
C PHE A 195 -2.19 -14.37 14.54
N SER A 196 -0.99 -14.12 15.08
CA SER A 196 -0.19 -15.12 15.77
C SER A 196 0.09 -14.66 17.19
N GLU A 197 0.11 -15.59 18.14
CA GLU A 197 0.52 -15.34 19.53
C GLU A 197 1.93 -14.73 19.60
N ARG A 198 2.79 -15.13 18.67
CA ARG A 198 4.17 -14.66 18.59
C ARG A 198 4.68 -14.70 17.15
N VAL A 199 5.07 -13.56 16.67
CA VAL A 199 5.75 -13.42 15.38
C VAL A 199 7.27 -13.45 15.62
N PRO A 200 8.02 -14.36 14.96
CA PRO A 200 9.44 -14.58 15.29
C PRO A 200 10.33 -13.39 14.95
N ILE A 201 10.17 -12.82 13.78
CA ILE A 201 10.97 -11.69 13.26
C ILE A 201 10.06 -10.70 12.52
N LYS A 202 10.55 -9.50 12.24
CA LYS A 202 9.96 -8.64 11.19
C LYS A 202 10.48 -9.12 9.85
N LEU A 203 9.58 -9.23 8.88
CA LEU A 203 9.90 -9.78 7.57
C LEU A 203 8.94 -9.22 6.52
N PHE A 204 9.48 -8.93 5.34
CA PHE A 204 8.71 -8.77 4.12
C PHE A 204 9.30 -9.71 3.07
N LEU A 205 8.47 -10.54 2.48
CA LEU A 205 8.82 -11.35 1.31
C LEU A 205 8.13 -10.73 0.10
N ILE A 206 8.92 -10.40 -0.91
CA ILE A 206 8.44 -9.77 -2.14
C ILE A 206 8.53 -10.78 -3.27
N ASP A 207 7.37 -11.15 -3.84
CA ASP A 207 7.24 -12.12 -4.92
C ASP A 207 7.97 -13.45 -4.66
N ARG A 208 8.26 -13.75 -3.36
CA ARG A 208 9.10 -14.89 -2.94
C ARG A 208 10.49 -14.94 -3.60
N ARG A 209 10.96 -13.79 -4.06
CA ARG A 209 12.27 -13.60 -4.71
C ARG A 209 13.23 -12.76 -3.89
N LEU A 210 12.71 -11.97 -2.97
CA LEU A 210 13.49 -11.14 -2.07
C LEU A 210 12.87 -11.17 -0.68
N ALA A 211 13.73 -11.19 0.36
CA ALA A 211 13.30 -10.92 1.71
C ALA A 211 13.91 -9.60 2.20
N PHE A 212 13.11 -8.80 2.88
CA PHE A 212 13.53 -7.60 3.58
C PHE A 212 13.32 -7.82 5.07
N VAL A 213 14.41 -7.77 5.83
CA VAL A 213 14.42 -8.02 7.29
C VAL A 213 14.94 -6.78 7.99
N PRO A 214 14.06 -5.97 8.62
CA PRO A 214 14.49 -4.85 9.43
C PRO A 214 15.35 -5.32 10.60
N ILE A 215 16.49 -4.69 10.80
CA ILE A 215 17.40 -4.95 11.91
C ILE A 215 17.39 -3.73 12.82
N GLN A 216 17.30 -4.00 14.12
CA GLN A 216 17.55 -3.02 15.15
C GLN A 216 18.64 -3.50 16.04
N THR A 217 19.61 -2.65 16.27
CA THR A 217 20.56 -2.86 17.36
C THR A 217 19.88 -2.27 18.60
N VAL A 218 19.39 -3.15 19.46
CA VAL A 218 18.96 -2.74 20.81
C VAL A 218 20.22 -2.40 21.57
N VAL A 219 20.55 -1.11 21.69
CA VAL A 219 21.45 -0.64 22.73
C VAL A 219 20.62 -0.64 24.00
N GLU A 220 20.94 -1.49 24.96
CA GLU A 220 20.35 -1.42 26.30
C GLU A 220 20.51 0.00 26.81
N ALA A 221 19.40 0.73 26.89
CA ALA A 221 19.38 2.10 27.35
C ALA A 221 19.62 2.13 28.85
N GLY A 222 20.87 2.25 29.22
CA GLY A 222 21.24 2.79 30.51
C GLY A 222 21.22 4.31 30.40
N THR A 223 20.08 4.93 30.52
CA THR A 223 19.81 6.31 30.96
C THR A 223 18.59 6.92 30.24
N GLU A 224 17.80 7.61 31.01
CA GLU A 224 16.55 8.27 30.62
C GLU A 224 16.73 9.20 29.42
N GLY A 225 15.90 9.04 28.39
CA GLY A 225 15.73 10.02 27.31
C GLY A 225 16.14 9.60 25.90
N SER A 226 16.26 8.30 25.58
CA SER A 226 16.81 7.93 24.27
C SER A 226 15.75 7.53 23.26
N GLY A 227 15.53 8.42 22.30
CA GLY A 227 15.17 8.01 20.96
C GLY A 227 16.31 7.11 20.40
N VAL A 228 15.95 6.06 19.67
CA VAL A 228 16.94 5.21 18.96
C VAL A 228 17.75 6.11 18.04
N ALA A 229 19.09 6.07 18.17
CA ALA A 229 19.95 6.84 17.27
C ALA A 229 19.68 6.39 15.83
N PRO A 230 19.49 7.33 14.86
CA PRO A 230 19.14 7.00 13.47
C PRO A 230 20.09 6.02 12.79
N ASP A 231 21.35 6.04 13.20
CA ASP A 231 22.42 5.18 12.65
C ASP A 231 22.36 3.72 13.09
N LEU A 232 21.48 3.39 14.07
CA LEU A 232 21.28 2.03 14.57
C LEU A 232 20.12 1.30 13.87
N VAL A 233 19.42 1.97 12.97
CA VAL A 233 18.35 1.39 12.15
C VAL A 233 18.98 0.85 10.86
N GLY A 234 18.72 -0.41 10.57
CA GLY A 234 19.18 -1.06 9.35
C GLY A 234 18.18 -2.08 8.84
N ALA A 235 18.44 -2.63 7.68
CA ALA A 235 17.73 -3.77 7.14
C ALA A 235 18.67 -4.66 6.32
N LEU A 236 18.34 -5.95 6.25
CA LEU A 236 18.93 -6.91 5.33
C LEU A 236 18.00 -7.09 4.14
N ILE A 237 18.56 -7.08 2.94
CA ILE A 237 17.92 -7.58 1.72
C ILE A 237 18.54 -8.92 1.41
N ILE A 238 17.73 -9.97 1.40
CA ILE A 238 18.18 -11.33 1.16
C ILE A 238 17.73 -11.73 -0.24
N HIS A 239 18.70 -12.05 -1.06
CA HIS A 239 18.52 -12.47 -2.44
C HIS A 239 18.23 -13.98 -2.54
N PRO A 240 17.85 -14.51 -3.74
CA PRO A 240 17.56 -15.91 -3.96
C PRO A 240 18.71 -16.82 -3.46
N SER A 241 18.37 -17.66 -2.48
CA SER A 241 19.33 -18.50 -1.75
C SER A 241 18.61 -19.45 -0.81
N GLY A 242 19.31 -20.43 -0.27
CA GLY A 242 18.77 -21.30 0.78
C GLY A 242 18.32 -20.54 2.04
N LEU A 243 18.87 -19.34 2.30
CA LEU A 243 18.41 -18.48 3.39
C LEU A 243 17.01 -17.90 3.06
N LEU A 244 16.79 -17.45 1.83
CA LEU A 244 15.47 -16.99 1.39
C LEU A 244 14.45 -18.12 1.46
N ASP A 245 14.80 -19.33 1.02
CA ASP A 245 13.93 -20.50 1.09
C ASP A 245 13.54 -20.82 2.54
N ALA A 246 14.49 -20.69 3.48
CA ALA A 246 14.21 -20.89 4.89
C ALA A 246 13.25 -19.83 5.46
N LEU A 247 13.36 -18.56 5.03
CA LEU A 247 12.45 -17.49 5.44
C LEU A 247 11.05 -17.68 4.85
N ILE A 248 10.94 -18.14 3.60
CA ILE A 248 9.66 -18.50 2.99
C ILE A 248 9.02 -19.68 3.77
N ALA A 249 9.79 -20.70 4.09
CA ALA A 249 9.30 -21.83 4.88
C ALA A 249 8.86 -21.41 6.28
N LEU A 250 9.59 -20.48 6.91
CA LEU A 250 9.22 -19.89 8.21
C LEU A 250 7.88 -19.15 8.11
N PHE A 251 7.71 -18.33 7.05
CA PHE A 251 6.46 -17.62 6.82
C PHE A 251 5.29 -18.59 6.69
N GLU A 252 5.41 -19.59 5.84
CA GLU A 252 4.36 -20.59 5.61
C GLU A 252 4.01 -21.41 6.87
N SER A 253 5.01 -21.69 7.71
CA SER A 253 4.77 -22.37 8.98
C SER A 253 3.92 -21.52 9.93
N VAL A 254 4.33 -20.25 10.13
CA VAL A 254 3.58 -19.33 11.03
C VAL A 254 2.21 -19.01 10.45
N TRP A 255 2.12 -18.80 9.12
CA TRP A 255 0.87 -18.53 8.42
C TRP A 255 -0.17 -19.63 8.61
N ARG A 256 0.24 -20.89 8.57
CA ARG A 256 -0.64 -22.05 8.73
C ARG A 256 -1.25 -22.10 10.14
N ASP A 257 -0.44 -21.74 11.13
CA ASP A 257 -0.84 -21.80 12.55
C ASP A 257 -1.54 -20.52 13.02
N ALA A 258 -1.43 -19.44 12.24
CA ALA A 258 -2.04 -18.14 12.54
C ALA A 258 -3.56 -18.17 12.34
N THR A 259 -4.29 -17.48 13.21
CA THR A 259 -5.75 -17.38 13.19
C THR A 259 -6.20 -16.28 12.21
N PRO A 260 -7.06 -16.58 11.21
CA PRO A 260 -7.65 -15.55 10.36
C PRO A 260 -8.46 -14.55 11.19
N PHE A 261 -8.40 -13.29 10.82
CA PHE A 261 -9.28 -12.28 11.36
C PHE A 261 -10.54 -12.18 10.50
N ALA A 262 -11.70 -12.36 11.13
CA ALA A 262 -12.98 -12.11 10.49
C ALA A 262 -13.49 -10.74 10.98
N PRO A 263 -13.53 -9.70 10.13
CA PRO A 263 -14.09 -8.42 10.54
C PRO A 263 -15.57 -8.59 10.90
N PRO A 264 -16.06 -7.89 11.92
CA PRO A 264 -17.46 -7.86 12.22
C PRO A 264 -18.18 -7.11 11.10
N GLY A 265 -18.99 -7.77 10.30
CA GLY A 265 -19.81 -7.05 9.32
C GLY A 265 -20.28 -7.80 8.09
N GLU A 266 -19.50 -8.66 7.48
CA GLU A 266 -19.92 -9.29 6.21
C GLU A 266 -21.12 -10.25 6.32
N ARG A 267 -21.48 -10.68 7.54
CA ARG A 267 -22.64 -11.54 7.80
C ARG A 267 -23.64 -10.98 8.81
N ALA A 268 -23.44 -9.75 9.27
CA ALA A 268 -24.29 -9.13 10.29
C ALA A 268 -25.69 -8.72 9.79
N GLU A 269 -25.94 -8.69 8.49
CA GLU A 269 -27.28 -8.36 7.96
C GLU A 269 -28.37 -9.38 8.34
N ALA A 270 -27.98 -10.54 8.89
CA ALA A 270 -28.89 -11.57 9.40
C ALA A 270 -28.73 -11.85 10.90
N SER A 271 -27.89 -11.10 11.61
CA SER A 271 -27.58 -11.34 13.02
C SER A 271 -28.58 -10.66 13.94
N GLU A 272 -29.09 -11.43 14.92
CA GLU A 272 -29.91 -10.91 16.03
C GLU A 272 -29.12 -10.05 17.02
N LEU A 273 -27.80 -9.83 16.77
CA LEU A 273 -26.89 -9.10 17.63
C LEU A 273 -26.77 -7.62 17.22
N ASP A 274 -26.57 -6.75 18.19
CA ASP A 274 -26.18 -5.38 17.89
C ASP A 274 -24.73 -5.31 17.39
N GLU A 275 -24.36 -4.22 16.73
CA GLU A 275 -23.04 -4.02 16.13
C GLU A 275 -21.91 -4.12 17.17
N GLU A 276 -22.12 -3.59 18.38
CA GLU A 276 -21.13 -3.61 19.46
C GLU A 276 -20.92 -5.02 20.01
N ASP A 277 -21.99 -5.82 20.12
CA ASP A 277 -21.92 -7.22 20.54
C ASP A 277 -21.24 -8.09 19.48
N SER A 278 -21.47 -7.83 18.19
CA SER A 278 -20.79 -8.49 17.09
C SER A 278 -19.27 -8.18 17.10
N ARG A 279 -18.90 -6.94 17.34
CA ARG A 279 -17.48 -6.53 17.49
C ARG A 279 -16.81 -7.17 18.69
N ILE A 280 -17.48 -7.21 19.85
CA ILE A 280 -16.97 -7.89 21.05
C ILE A 280 -16.73 -9.38 20.75
N LEU A 281 -17.67 -10.04 20.11
CA LEU A 281 -17.61 -11.46 19.80
C LEU A 281 -16.48 -11.76 18.81
N ALA A 282 -16.34 -10.99 17.75
CA ALA A 282 -15.26 -11.13 16.76
C ALA A 282 -13.88 -11.01 17.41
N LEU A 283 -13.69 -9.99 18.26
CA LEU A 283 -12.42 -9.79 18.97
C LEU A 283 -12.12 -10.92 19.97
N MET A 284 -13.12 -11.42 20.68
CA MET A 284 -12.97 -12.57 21.55
C MET A 284 -12.56 -13.83 20.78
N LEU A 285 -13.12 -14.04 19.61
CA LEU A 285 -12.82 -15.20 18.76
C LEU A 285 -11.46 -15.08 18.07
N ALA A 286 -11.01 -13.85 17.81
CA ALA A 286 -9.62 -13.57 17.45
C ALA A 286 -8.65 -13.82 18.65
N GLY A 287 -9.19 -14.21 19.80
CA GLY A 287 -8.43 -14.61 20.99
C GLY A 287 -8.06 -13.47 21.94
N LEU A 288 -8.60 -12.25 21.79
CA LEU A 288 -8.32 -11.14 22.70
C LEU A 288 -8.86 -11.39 24.11
N THR A 289 -8.14 -10.84 25.11
CA THR A 289 -8.65 -10.81 26.48
C THR A 289 -9.77 -9.77 26.62
N ASP A 290 -10.62 -9.89 27.62
CA ASP A 290 -11.65 -8.88 27.89
C ASP A 290 -11.08 -7.49 28.07
N GLN A 291 -9.88 -7.38 28.63
CA GLN A 291 -9.21 -6.10 28.83
C GLN A 291 -8.76 -5.52 27.47
N SER A 292 -8.21 -6.36 26.59
CA SER A 292 -7.81 -5.94 25.24
C SER A 292 -9.03 -5.54 24.41
N VAL A 293 -10.14 -6.30 24.48
CA VAL A 293 -11.42 -5.94 23.85
C VAL A 293 -11.93 -4.59 24.37
N ALA A 294 -11.89 -4.39 25.68
CA ALA A 294 -12.31 -3.11 26.29
C ALA A 294 -11.48 -1.93 25.77
N ASN A 295 -10.17 -2.09 25.72
CA ASN A 295 -9.25 -1.06 25.21
C ASN A 295 -9.50 -0.75 23.72
N GLN A 296 -9.68 -1.77 22.89
CA GLN A 296 -9.92 -1.62 21.44
C GLN A 296 -11.24 -0.89 21.15
N LEU A 297 -12.30 -1.19 21.90
CA LEU A 297 -13.62 -0.62 21.68
C LEU A 297 -13.90 0.64 22.50
N GLY A 298 -12.94 1.12 23.31
CA GLY A 298 -13.15 2.26 24.20
C GLY A 298 -14.17 2.00 25.32
N LEU A 299 -14.36 0.73 25.69
CA LEU A 299 -15.31 0.31 26.71
C LEU A 299 -14.62 0.05 28.06
N SER A 300 -15.42 -0.02 29.14
CA SER A 300 -14.91 -0.53 30.41
C SER A 300 -14.86 -2.07 30.40
N LEU A 301 -13.87 -2.65 31.09
CA LEU A 301 -13.79 -4.10 31.28
C LEU A 301 -15.10 -4.68 31.80
N ARG A 302 -15.74 -3.98 32.74
CA ARG A 302 -17.04 -4.38 33.30
C ARG A 302 -18.15 -4.42 32.25
N THR A 303 -18.15 -3.49 31.29
CA THR A 303 -19.09 -3.45 30.18
C THR A 303 -18.91 -4.66 29.28
N VAL A 304 -17.68 -4.96 28.87
CA VAL A 304 -17.36 -6.14 28.06
C VAL A 304 -17.81 -7.41 28.74
N GLN A 305 -17.42 -7.62 30.00
CA GLN A 305 -17.81 -8.82 30.77
C GLN A 305 -19.34 -8.97 30.91
N ARG A 306 -20.06 -7.87 31.12
CA ARG A 306 -21.51 -7.90 31.18
C ARG A 306 -22.13 -8.28 29.84
N ARG A 307 -21.67 -7.71 28.73
CA ARG A 307 -22.15 -8.01 27.38
C ARG A 307 -21.87 -9.46 26.99
N VAL A 308 -20.67 -9.97 27.25
CA VAL A 308 -20.34 -11.39 27.04
C VAL A 308 -21.28 -12.32 27.83
N LYS A 309 -21.62 -11.95 29.07
CA LYS A 309 -22.57 -12.73 29.87
C LYS A 309 -23.99 -12.70 29.26
N VAL A 310 -24.40 -11.57 28.70
CA VAL A 310 -25.70 -11.44 27.99
C VAL A 310 -25.67 -12.30 26.72
N LEU A 311 -24.62 -12.25 25.93
CA LEU A 311 -24.43 -13.07 24.73
C LEU A 311 -24.48 -14.57 25.04
N MET A 312 -23.83 -15.01 26.13
CA MET A 312 -23.94 -16.39 26.61
C MET A 312 -25.38 -16.75 26.97
N GLY A 313 -26.14 -15.84 27.56
CA GLY A 313 -27.56 -16.02 27.84
C GLY A 313 -28.41 -16.15 26.59
N VAL A 314 -28.19 -15.28 25.59
CA VAL A 314 -28.90 -15.33 24.28
C VAL A 314 -28.57 -16.63 23.55
N ALA A 315 -27.31 -17.06 23.57
CA ALA A 315 -26.85 -18.32 22.97
C ALA A 315 -27.32 -19.56 23.74
N GLY A 316 -27.82 -19.43 24.98
CA GLY A 316 -28.19 -20.55 25.84
C GLY A 316 -27.01 -21.41 26.27
N VAL A 317 -25.83 -20.81 26.45
CA VAL A 317 -24.59 -21.52 26.76
C VAL A 317 -23.99 -21.07 28.08
N SER A 318 -23.15 -21.93 28.67
CA SER A 318 -22.57 -21.71 30.00
C SER A 318 -21.09 -21.31 29.96
N THR A 319 -20.40 -21.50 28.85
CA THR A 319 -18.97 -21.20 28.71
C THR A 319 -18.67 -20.39 27.48
N ARG A 320 -17.56 -19.62 27.48
CA ARG A 320 -17.12 -18.82 26.34
C ARG A 320 -16.76 -19.67 25.12
N ILE A 321 -16.24 -20.86 25.34
CA ILE A 321 -15.93 -21.82 24.26
C ILE A 321 -17.23 -22.23 23.55
N GLN A 322 -18.28 -22.53 24.34
CA GLN A 322 -19.59 -22.84 23.78
C GLN A 322 -20.20 -21.62 23.04
N LEU A 323 -19.99 -20.40 23.55
CA LEU A 323 -20.41 -19.18 22.86
C LEU A 323 -19.73 -19.05 21.50
N GLY A 324 -18.40 -19.24 21.43
CA GLY A 324 -17.65 -19.21 20.17
C GLY A 324 -18.14 -20.26 19.18
N TRP A 325 -18.36 -21.49 19.63
CA TRP A 325 -18.91 -22.56 18.79
C TRP A 325 -20.34 -22.25 18.30
N HIS A 326 -21.17 -21.68 19.18
CA HIS A 326 -22.55 -21.28 18.85
C HIS A 326 -22.53 -20.16 17.79
N ALA A 327 -21.70 -19.14 17.97
CA ALA A 327 -21.55 -18.00 17.07
C ALA A 327 -21.13 -18.45 15.66
N ALA A 328 -20.12 -19.30 15.54
CA ALA A 328 -19.67 -19.86 14.27
C ALA A 328 -20.79 -20.68 13.58
N ARG A 329 -21.53 -21.48 14.35
CA ARG A 329 -22.60 -22.32 13.81
C ARG A 329 -23.84 -21.52 13.36
N LYS A 330 -24.12 -20.40 14.01
CA LYS A 330 -25.27 -19.53 13.73
C LYS A 330 -24.96 -18.44 12.70
N GLY A 331 -23.69 -18.30 12.30
CA GLY A 331 -23.28 -17.24 11.38
C GLY A 331 -23.34 -15.85 12.01
N TRP A 332 -23.10 -15.75 13.33
CA TRP A 332 -22.99 -14.46 14.03
C TRP A 332 -21.65 -13.75 13.71
N ILE A 333 -20.73 -14.49 13.12
CA ILE A 333 -19.39 -14.08 12.69
C ILE A 333 -19.02 -14.81 11.41
#